data_11b1853b7d1cc395aeb9719c62ae278a
#
_entry.id   11b1853b7d1cc395aeb9719c62ae278a
#
_cell.length_a   1.000
_cell.length_b   1.000
_cell.length_c   1.000
_cell.angle_alpha   90.00
_cell.angle_beta   90.00
_cell.angle_gamma   90.00
#
_symmetry.space_group_name_H-M   'P 1'
#
loop_
_entity.id
_entity.type
_entity.pdbx_description
1 polymer ?
#
loop_
_entity_poly.entity_id
_entity_poly.type
_entity_poly.pdbx_seq_one_letter_code
_entity_poly.pdbx_strand_id
1 'polypeptide(L)'
;MALPKYTEVRYRVWHYVYLTFCAGVFIFLIAPLFVIFPLSFNAEEFLVFSEGMKSLDPDAFSLRWYKDMVYGTKNPWGLAAKNSFIIAIFATLGSIVLGTTAALGLSSRHMPYKGLIMATLISPMIVPLIISGVAIFFFMAKVGLAATHTGIVLACLLYTSPSPRDLP
;
A
#
# COMPACT_ATOMS: atom_id res chain seq x y z
N MET A 1 5.00 16.59 -21.93
CA MET A 1 5.76 17.84 -22.14
C MET A 1 6.36 17.79 -23.55
N ALA A 2 6.13 18.79 -24.38
CA ALA A 2 6.70 18.84 -25.73
C ALA A 2 8.15 19.31 -25.65
N LEU A 3 9.05 18.60 -26.34
CA LEU A 3 10.45 18.98 -26.42
C LEU A 3 10.63 20.27 -27.23
N PRO A 4 11.59 21.16 -26.89
CA PRO A 4 11.90 22.35 -27.67
C PRO A 4 12.29 21.98 -29.10
N LYS A 5 11.95 22.85 -30.09
CA LYS A 5 12.18 22.58 -31.52
C LYS A 5 13.66 22.41 -31.92
N TYR A 6 14.59 22.87 -31.08
CA TYR A 6 16.04 22.83 -31.32
C TYR A 6 16.77 21.63 -30.69
N THR A 7 16.05 20.66 -30.12
CA THR A 7 16.68 19.45 -29.58
C THR A 7 17.21 18.55 -30.69
N GLU A 8 18.41 18.01 -30.47
CA GLU A 8 19.04 17.04 -31.37
C GLU A 8 18.13 15.84 -31.62
N VAL A 9 18.16 15.31 -32.85
CA VAL A 9 17.32 14.18 -33.28
C VAL A 9 17.48 12.96 -32.34
N ARG A 10 18.71 12.71 -31.89
CA ARG A 10 19.03 11.60 -30.96
C ARG A 10 18.26 11.70 -29.65
N TYR A 11 18.21 12.89 -29.04
CA TYR A 11 17.45 13.12 -27.80
C TYR A 11 15.93 13.01 -28.01
N ARG A 12 15.46 13.44 -29.17
CA ARG A 12 14.04 13.33 -29.53
C ARG A 12 13.62 11.88 -29.69
N VAL A 13 14.42 11.07 -30.42
CA VAL A 13 14.16 9.64 -30.58
C VAL A 13 14.15 8.94 -29.21
N TRP A 14 15.19 9.20 -28.38
CA TRP A 14 15.27 8.60 -27.05
C TRP A 14 14.08 8.99 -26.14
N HIS A 15 13.62 10.23 -26.22
CA HIS A 15 12.44 10.69 -25.48
C HIS A 15 11.18 9.94 -25.89
N TYR A 16 10.94 9.75 -27.18
CA TYR A 16 9.77 9.00 -27.64
C TYR A 16 9.87 7.52 -27.30
N VAL A 17 11.05 6.90 -27.40
CA VAL A 17 11.29 5.53 -26.98
C VAL A 17 10.98 5.37 -25.48
N TYR A 18 11.48 6.27 -24.65
CA TYR A 18 11.20 6.29 -23.22
C TYR A 18 9.70 6.47 -22.93
N LEU A 19 9.06 7.42 -23.61
CA LEU A 19 7.60 7.67 -23.43
C LEU A 19 6.77 6.44 -23.83
N THR A 20 7.12 5.78 -24.95
CA THR A 20 6.44 4.56 -25.40
C THR A 20 6.65 3.43 -24.40
N PHE A 21 7.85 3.27 -23.88
CA PHE A 21 8.13 2.28 -22.84
C PHE A 21 7.30 2.55 -21.56
N CYS A 22 7.28 3.80 -21.09
CA CYS A 22 6.46 4.17 -19.94
C CYS A 22 4.97 3.93 -20.19
N ALA A 23 4.45 4.29 -21.37
CA ALA A 23 3.07 4.02 -21.74
C ALA A 23 2.77 2.52 -21.76
N GLY A 24 3.68 1.70 -22.29
CA GLY A 24 3.57 0.24 -22.27
C GLY A 24 3.49 -0.31 -20.84
N VAL A 25 4.36 0.17 -19.94
CA VAL A 25 4.32 -0.23 -18.53
C VAL A 25 3.00 0.19 -17.86
N PHE A 26 2.52 1.41 -18.12
CA PHE A 26 1.22 1.86 -17.59
C PHE A 26 0.07 1.02 -18.10
N ILE A 27 0.03 0.72 -19.39
CA ILE A 27 -1.00 -0.15 -19.99
C ILE A 27 -0.95 -1.53 -19.34
N PHE A 28 0.23 -2.11 -19.18
CA PHE A 28 0.41 -3.40 -18.52
C PHE A 28 -0.09 -3.40 -17.07
N LEU A 29 0.16 -2.32 -16.31
CA LEU A 29 -0.30 -2.20 -14.92
C LEU A 29 -1.82 -1.98 -14.83
N ILE A 30 -2.41 -1.29 -15.80
CA ILE A 30 -3.84 -0.96 -15.80
C ILE A 30 -4.68 -2.08 -16.45
N ALA A 31 -4.10 -2.88 -17.36
CA ALA A 31 -4.80 -3.96 -18.04
C ALA A 31 -5.55 -4.93 -17.09
N PRO A 32 -4.98 -5.39 -15.96
CA PRO A 32 -5.70 -6.23 -15.01
C PRO A 32 -6.97 -5.57 -14.44
N LEU A 33 -6.95 -4.25 -14.25
CA LEU A 33 -8.11 -3.51 -13.72
C LEU A 33 -9.28 -3.52 -14.72
N PHE A 34 -8.98 -3.40 -16.02
CA PHE A 34 -10.00 -3.51 -17.08
C PHE A 34 -10.62 -4.89 -17.18
N VAL A 35 -9.90 -5.93 -16.76
CA VAL A 35 -10.42 -7.30 -16.68
C VAL A 35 -11.25 -7.50 -15.42
N ILE A 36 -10.76 -7.03 -14.27
CA ILE A 36 -11.44 -7.20 -12.98
C ILE A 36 -12.72 -6.38 -12.91
N PHE A 37 -12.73 -5.18 -13.51
CA PHE A 37 -13.91 -4.30 -13.47
C PHE A 37 -15.20 -4.96 -14.01
N PRO A 38 -15.26 -5.50 -15.24
CA PRO A 38 -16.45 -6.19 -15.71
C PRO A 38 -16.74 -7.47 -14.91
N LEU A 39 -15.70 -8.20 -14.45
CA LEU A 39 -15.89 -9.40 -13.63
C LEU A 39 -16.53 -9.10 -12.26
N SER A 40 -16.38 -7.89 -11.74
CA SER A 40 -17.02 -7.49 -10.48
C SER A 40 -18.56 -7.46 -10.56
N PHE A 41 -19.11 -7.41 -11.78
CA PHE A 41 -20.56 -7.45 -12.03
C PHE A 41 -21.05 -8.86 -12.36
N ASN A 42 -20.21 -9.90 -12.30
CA ASN A 42 -20.63 -11.25 -12.60
C ASN A 42 -21.70 -11.75 -11.60
N ALA A 43 -22.76 -12.35 -12.13
CA ALA A 43 -23.82 -12.96 -11.34
C ALA A 43 -23.41 -14.32 -10.73
N GLU A 44 -22.37 -14.98 -11.29
CA GLU A 44 -21.88 -16.27 -10.81
C GLU A 44 -21.01 -16.14 -9.55
N GLU A 45 -20.76 -17.27 -8.88
CA GLU A 45 -19.97 -17.32 -7.64
C GLU A 45 -18.46 -17.17 -7.89
N PHE A 46 -18.00 -17.49 -9.07
CA PHE A 46 -16.60 -17.42 -9.44
C PHE A 46 -16.29 -16.21 -10.34
N LEU A 47 -15.10 -15.61 -10.16
CA LEU A 47 -14.61 -14.53 -11.00
C LEU A 47 -14.13 -15.07 -12.37
N VAL A 48 -15.07 -15.60 -13.15
CA VAL A 48 -14.83 -16.14 -14.49
C VAL A 48 -15.74 -15.42 -15.48
N PHE A 49 -15.27 -15.21 -16.70
CA PHE A 49 -16.13 -14.74 -17.77
C PHE A 49 -17.12 -15.85 -18.16
N SER A 50 -18.36 -15.72 -17.68
CA SER A 50 -19.45 -16.66 -18.07
C SER A 50 -19.81 -16.49 -19.53
N GLU A 51 -20.41 -17.52 -20.12
CA GLU A 51 -20.91 -17.46 -21.51
C GLU A 51 -21.95 -16.34 -21.67
N GLY A 52 -22.78 -16.09 -20.66
CA GLY A 52 -23.75 -15.00 -20.65
C GLY A 52 -23.07 -13.62 -20.65
N MET A 53 -21.94 -13.44 -19.96
CA MET A 53 -21.17 -12.19 -20.03
C MET A 53 -20.55 -11.96 -21.41
N LYS A 54 -20.10 -13.01 -22.08
CA LYS A 54 -19.55 -12.92 -23.44
C LYS A 54 -20.62 -12.58 -24.48
N SER A 55 -21.83 -13.08 -24.28
CA SER A 55 -23.00 -12.77 -25.13
C SER A 55 -23.72 -11.47 -24.76
N LEU A 56 -23.23 -10.74 -23.73
CA LEU A 56 -23.84 -9.51 -23.19
C LEU A 56 -25.29 -9.73 -22.71
N ASP A 57 -25.59 -10.91 -22.17
CA ASP A 57 -26.88 -11.22 -21.60
C ASP A 57 -27.10 -10.38 -20.31
N PRO A 58 -28.19 -9.61 -20.19
CA PRO A 58 -28.47 -8.81 -19.01
C PRO A 58 -28.52 -9.61 -17.70
N ASP A 59 -28.96 -10.87 -17.76
CA ASP A 59 -29.09 -11.76 -16.60
C ASP A 59 -27.73 -12.24 -16.05
N ALA A 60 -26.68 -12.14 -16.86
CA ALA A 60 -25.31 -12.47 -16.44
C ALA A 60 -24.65 -11.36 -15.58
N PHE A 61 -25.26 -10.17 -15.51
CA PHE A 61 -24.76 -9.04 -14.74
C PHE A 61 -25.57 -8.85 -13.47
N SER A 62 -24.88 -8.74 -12.33
CA SER A 62 -25.51 -8.58 -11.03
C SER A 62 -24.70 -7.66 -10.12
N LEU A 63 -25.38 -6.88 -9.29
CA LEU A 63 -24.79 -6.12 -8.19
C LEU A 63 -24.72 -6.93 -6.90
N ARG A 64 -24.82 -8.26 -6.97
CA ARG A 64 -24.85 -9.15 -5.82
C ARG A 64 -23.66 -8.92 -4.89
N TRP A 65 -22.44 -8.84 -5.43
CA TRP A 65 -21.22 -8.64 -4.66
C TRP A 65 -21.19 -7.30 -3.93
N TYR A 66 -21.68 -6.24 -4.58
CA TYR A 66 -21.79 -4.92 -3.97
C TYR A 66 -22.85 -4.88 -2.86
N LYS A 67 -23.97 -5.57 -3.07
CA LYS A 67 -24.99 -5.72 -2.04
C LYS A 67 -24.48 -6.54 -0.85
N ASP A 68 -23.77 -7.63 -1.09
CA ASP A 68 -23.15 -8.43 -0.03
C ASP A 68 -22.08 -7.65 0.74
N MET A 69 -21.30 -6.81 0.06
CA MET A 69 -20.33 -5.94 0.69
C MET A 69 -20.96 -4.94 1.66
N VAL A 70 -22.12 -4.38 1.32
CA VAL A 70 -22.78 -3.33 2.13
C VAL A 70 -23.72 -3.94 3.16
N TYR A 71 -24.50 -4.95 2.78
CA TYR A 71 -25.58 -5.52 3.59
C TYR A 71 -25.35 -6.97 4.02
N GLY A 72 -24.27 -7.60 3.54
CA GLY A 72 -23.94 -8.98 3.83
C GLY A 72 -23.60 -9.21 5.30
N THR A 73 -24.31 -10.16 5.91
CA THR A 73 -24.07 -10.56 7.32
C THR A 73 -22.91 -11.55 7.44
N LYS A 74 -22.60 -12.30 6.39
CA LYS A 74 -21.52 -13.32 6.37
C LYS A 74 -20.13 -12.71 6.29
N ASN A 75 -20.00 -11.60 5.58
CA ASN A 75 -18.71 -10.93 5.33
C ASN A 75 -18.79 -9.49 5.83
N PRO A 76 -18.26 -9.17 7.02
CA PRO A 76 -18.38 -7.84 7.62
C PRO A 76 -17.40 -6.83 6.99
N TRP A 77 -17.49 -6.61 5.68
CA TRP A 77 -16.62 -5.68 4.94
C TRP A 77 -16.69 -4.25 5.47
N GLY A 78 -17.89 -3.79 5.86
CA GLY A 78 -18.06 -2.47 6.45
C GLY A 78 -17.33 -2.33 7.79
N LEU A 79 -17.35 -3.38 8.62
CA LEU A 79 -16.60 -3.42 9.88
C LEU A 79 -15.10 -3.45 9.61
N ALA A 80 -14.64 -4.24 8.65
CA ALA A 80 -13.25 -4.32 8.25
C ALA A 80 -12.73 -2.97 7.73
N ALA A 81 -13.50 -2.30 6.87
CA ALA A 81 -13.18 -0.96 6.39
C ALA A 81 -13.09 0.05 7.53
N LYS A 82 -14.08 0.08 8.43
CA LYS A 82 -14.06 0.94 9.62
C LYS A 82 -12.80 0.70 10.47
N ASN A 83 -12.46 -0.55 10.75
CA ASN A 83 -11.26 -0.90 11.52
C ASN A 83 -9.99 -0.44 10.82
N SER A 84 -9.89 -0.61 9.50
CA SER A 84 -8.75 -0.14 8.70
C SER A 84 -8.60 1.38 8.75
N PHE A 85 -9.69 2.14 8.67
CA PHE A 85 -9.64 3.60 8.82
C PHE A 85 -9.19 4.03 10.21
N ILE A 86 -9.69 3.39 11.27
CA ILE A 86 -9.27 3.68 12.63
C ILE A 86 -7.77 3.44 12.79
N ILE A 87 -7.29 2.27 12.38
CA ILE A 87 -5.87 1.92 12.45
C ILE A 87 -5.02 2.90 11.64
N ALA A 88 -5.44 3.23 10.41
CA ALA A 88 -4.71 4.16 9.54
C ALA A 88 -4.57 5.55 10.18
N ILE A 89 -5.64 6.10 10.76
CA ILE A 89 -5.61 7.41 11.41
C ILE A 89 -4.62 7.40 12.59
N PHE A 90 -4.73 6.44 13.50
CA PHE A 90 -3.86 6.37 14.69
C PHE A 90 -2.41 6.07 14.32
N ALA A 91 -2.17 5.17 13.36
CA ALA A 91 -0.83 4.88 12.88
C ALA A 91 -0.19 6.09 12.19
N THR A 92 -0.94 6.82 11.36
CA THR A 92 -0.45 8.01 10.68
C THR A 92 -0.11 9.14 11.67
N LEU A 93 -1.02 9.45 12.59
CA LEU A 93 -0.79 10.47 13.62
C LEU A 93 0.43 10.10 14.48
N GLY A 94 0.51 8.85 14.94
CA GLY A 94 1.66 8.36 15.69
C GLY A 94 2.97 8.47 14.91
N SER A 95 2.96 8.08 13.63
CA SER A 95 4.14 8.17 12.76
C SER A 95 4.59 9.61 12.54
N ILE A 96 3.66 10.54 12.33
CA ILE A 96 3.99 11.97 12.17
C ILE A 96 4.62 12.50 13.45
N VAL A 97 4.03 12.26 14.61
CA VAL A 97 4.55 12.76 15.89
C VAL A 97 5.91 12.15 16.22
N LEU A 98 6.05 10.83 16.15
CA LEU A 98 7.29 10.14 16.45
C LEU A 98 8.37 10.44 15.39
N GLY A 99 8.02 10.44 14.12
CA GLY A 99 8.95 10.71 13.02
C GLY A 99 9.47 12.14 13.05
N THR A 100 8.61 13.15 13.27
CA THR A 100 9.04 14.55 13.36
C THR A 100 9.90 14.81 14.58
N THR A 101 9.54 14.28 15.75
CA THR A 101 10.35 14.43 16.97
C THR A 101 11.70 13.73 16.83
N ALA A 102 11.73 12.54 16.24
CA ALA A 102 12.98 11.83 15.95
C ALA A 102 13.86 12.60 14.95
N ALA A 103 13.29 13.12 13.87
CA ALA A 103 14.00 13.90 12.86
C ALA A 103 14.60 15.19 13.47
N LEU A 104 13.83 15.93 14.27
CA LEU A 104 14.31 17.13 14.95
C LEU A 104 15.44 16.79 15.93
N GLY A 105 15.31 15.72 16.71
CA GLY A 105 16.36 15.26 17.62
C GLY A 105 17.64 14.88 16.88
N LEU A 106 17.53 14.10 15.80
CA LEU A 106 18.67 13.64 14.99
C LEU A 106 19.33 14.77 14.18
N SER A 107 18.61 15.84 13.86
CA SER A 107 19.16 17.04 13.21
C SER A 107 20.09 17.83 14.13
N SER A 108 19.97 17.70 15.44
CA SER A 108 20.81 18.43 16.40
C SER A 108 22.28 17.98 16.32
N ARG A 109 23.20 18.96 16.29
CA ARG A 109 24.66 18.71 16.33
C ARG A 109 25.15 18.20 17.68
N HIS A 110 24.43 18.50 18.77
CA HIS A 110 24.81 18.18 20.14
C HIS A 110 24.16 16.87 20.66
N MET A 111 23.51 16.11 19.81
CA MET A 111 22.85 14.87 20.23
C MET A 111 23.87 13.78 20.59
N PRO A 112 23.92 13.34 21.87
CA PRO A 112 24.81 12.26 22.28
C PRO A 112 24.40 10.95 21.65
N TYR A 113 25.38 10.09 21.38
CA TYR A 113 25.16 8.73 20.80
C TYR A 113 24.34 8.71 19.50
N LYS A 114 24.36 9.78 18.69
CA LYS A 114 23.59 9.90 17.44
C LYS A 114 23.76 8.68 16.54
N GLY A 115 24.98 8.15 16.38
CA GLY A 115 25.27 6.98 15.57
C GLY A 115 24.57 5.71 16.06
N LEU A 116 24.55 5.48 17.36
CA LEU A 116 23.88 4.32 17.97
C LEU A 116 22.36 4.39 17.79
N ILE A 117 21.79 5.56 18.04
CA ILE A 117 20.35 5.79 17.86
C ILE A 117 19.96 5.59 16.40
N MET A 118 20.73 6.13 15.46
CA MET A 118 20.50 5.96 14.03
C MET A 118 20.58 4.48 13.63
N ALA A 119 21.60 3.76 14.10
CA ALA A 119 21.74 2.32 13.82
C ALA A 119 20.54 1.52 14.36
N THR A 120 20.04 1.85 15.54
CA THR A 120 18.87 1.20 16.13
C THR A 120 17.60 1.48 15.33
N LEU A 121 17.40 2.71 14.86
CA LEU A 121 16.24 3.09 14.04
C LEU A 121 16.24 2.43 12.66
N ILE A 122 17.43 2.22 12.07
CA ILE A 122 17.57 1.60 10.75
C ILE A 122 17.55 0.07 10.84
N SER A 123 17.88 -0.51 12.00
CA SER A 123 18.01 -1.97 12.16
C SER A 123 16.77 -2.76 11.70
N PRO A 124 15.51 -2.33 11.92
CA PRO A 124 14.34 -3.07 11.45
C PRO A 124 14.25 -3.14 9.91
N MET A 125 14.84 -2.18 9.18
CA MET A 125 14.82 -2.15 7.72
C MET A 125 15.80 -3.15 7.08
N ILE A 126 16.84 -3.57 7.83
CA ILE A 126 17.84 -4.53 7.36
C ILE A 126 17.30 -5.97 7.46
N VAL A 127 16.38 -6.19 8.40
CA VAL A 127 15.78 -7.52 8.60
C VAL A 127 14.74 -7.80 7.52
N PRO A 128 14.74 -8.98 6.88
CA PRO A 128 13.71 -9.33 5.90
C PRO A 128 12.30 -9.18 6.46
N LEU A 129 11.41 -8.55 5.70
CA LEU A 129 10.04 -8.20 6.09
C LEU A 129 9.26 -9.37 6.70
N ILE A 130 9.40 -10.56 6.12
CA ILE A 130 8.71 -11.78 6.59
C ILE A 130 9.16 -12.15 8.00
N ILE A 131 10.47 -12.13 8.27
CA ILE A 131 11.03 -12.47 9.60
C ILE A 131 10.54 -11.46 10.64
N SER A 132 10.58 -10.17 10.31
CA SER A 132 10.10 -9.11 11.20
C SER A 132 8.60 -9.24 11.48
N GLY A 133 7.80 -9.54 10.45
CA GLY A 133 6.36 -9.73 10.60
C GLY A 133 6.02 -10.89 11.56
N VAL A 134 6.71 -12.03 11.39
CA VAL A 134 6.53 -13.20 12.26
C VAL A 134 6.98 -12.90 13.70
N ALA A 135 8.13 -12.24 13.86
CA ALA A 135 8.65 -11.88 15.18
C ALA A 135 7.70 -10.92 15.92
N ILE A 136 7.18 -9.89 15.23
CA ILE A 136 6.19 -8.94 15.79
C ILE A 136 4.91 -9.68 16.17
N PHE A 137 4.43 -10.59 15.33
CA PHE A 137 3.22 -11.36 15.64
C PHE A 137 3.39 -12.18 16.93
N PHE A 138 4.48 -12.94 17.08
CA PHE A 138 4.73 -13.70 18.29
C PHE A 138 4.94 -12.82 19.53
N PHE A 139 5.61 -11.68 19.36
CA PHE A 139 5.78 -10.72 20.44
C PHE A 139 4.43 -10.15 20.90
N MET A 140 3.59 -9.70 19.97
CA MET A 140 2.25 -9.19 20.26
C MET A 140 1.33 -10.25 20.88
N ALA A 141 1.45 -11.51 20.43
CA ALA A 141 0.73 -12.63 21.03
C ALA A 141 1.15 -12.87 22.47
N LYS A 142 2.45 -12.82 22.78
CA LYS A 142 2.98 -12.99 24.12
C LYS A 142 2.55 -11.88 25.09
N VAL A 143 2.42 -10.65 24.60
CA VAL A 143 1.99 -9.48 25.39
C VAL A 143 0.46 -9.37 25.45
N GLY A 144 -0.29 -10.23 24.74
CA GLY A 144 -1.76 -10.20 24.72
C GLY A 144 -2.35 -9.11 23.84
N LEU A 145 -1.55 -8.54 22.93
CA LEU A 145 -1.97 -7.48 21.97
C LEU A 145 -2.24 -8.02 20.56
N ALA A 146 -2.10 -9.32 20.32
CA ALA A 146 -2.44 -9.93 19.05
C ALA A 146 -3.92 -9.70 18.70
N ALA A 147 -4.20 -9.43 17.43
CA ALA A 147 -5.53 -9.14 16.90
C ALA A 147 -6.25 -7.94 17.54
N THR A 148 -5.54 -7.05 18.23
CA THR A 148 -6.09 -5.80 18.76
C THR A 148 -5.70 -4.60 17.86
N HIS A 149 -6.55 -3.55 17.86
CA HIS A 149 -6.24 -2.31 17.15
C HIS A 149 -4.90 -1.70 17.60
N THR A 150 -4.66 -1.70 18.92
CA THR A 150 -3.43 -1.18 19.51
C THR A 150 -2.20 -1.95 19.04
N GLY A 151 -2.27 -3.29 19.02
CA GLY A 151 -1.18 -4.12 18.54
C GLY A 151 -0.85 -3.87 17.07
N ILE A 152 -1.87 -3.71 16.22
CA ILE A 152 -1.68 -3.42 14.80
C ILE A 152 -1.10 -2.02 14.61
N VAL A 153 -1.60 -0.99 15.33
CA VAL A 153 -1.03 0.36 15.26
C VAL A 153 0.43 0.38 15.68
N LEU A 154 0.80 -0.30 16.76
CA LEU A 154 2.20 -0.39 17.20
C LEU A 154 3.07 -1.11 16.16
N ALA A 155 2.57 -2.19 15.56
CA ALA A 155 3.28 -2.88 14.48
C ALA A 155 3.49 -1.97 13.26
N CYS A 156 2.49 -1.19 12.86
CA CYS A 156 2.60 -0.19 11.80
C CYS A 156 3.65 0.88 12.12
N LEU A 157 3.69 1.39 13.36
CA LEU A 157 4.65 2.39 13.80
C LEU A 157 6.10 1.91 13.73
N LEU A 158 6.36 0.63 14.02
CA LEU A 158 7.69 0.04 13.88
C LEU A 158 8.17 0.00 12.43
N TYR A 159 7.24 -0.11 11.47
CA TYR A 159 7.56 -0.16 10.04
C TYR A 159 7.62 1.21 9.35
N THR A 160 7.02 2.24 9.92
CA THR A 160 7.01 3.61 9.37
C THR A 160 8.20 4.46 9.85
N SER A 161 9.27 3.83 10.30
CA SER A 161 10.52 4.53 10.63
C SER A 161 11.04 5.30 9.41
N PRO A 162 11.55 6.54 9.60
CA PRO A 162 12.02 7.38 8.50
C PRO A 162 13.13 6.68 7.72
N SER A 163 12.99 6.67 6.38
CA SER A 163 14.02 6.16 5.49
C SER A 163 15.31 7.00 5.61
N PRO A 164 16.51 6.38 5.53
CA PRO A 164 17.77 7.13 5.51
C PRO A 164 17.88 8.14 4.36
N ARG A 165 17.05 8.01 3.32
CA ARG A 165 16.98 8.95 2.20
C ARG A 165 16.21 10.23 2.51
N ASP A 166 15.42 10.24 3.59
CA ASP A 166 14.59 11.38 3.99
C ASP A 166 15.33 12.29 5.00
N LEU A 167 16.57 11.95 5.33
CA LEU A 167 17.44 12.75 6.19
C LEU A 167 18.35 13.62 5.31
N PRO A 168 18.38 14.96 5.55
CA PRO A 168 19.21 15.89 4.80
C PRO A 168 20.70 15.64 5.01
#